data_f84d2262f097008688f0f0281014fd31
#
_entry.id   f84d2262f097008688f0f0281014fd31
#
_cell.length_a   1.000
_cell.length_b   1.000
_cell.length_c   1.000
_cell.angle_alpha   90.00
_cell.angle_beta   90.00
_cell.angle_gamma   90.00
#
_symmetry.space_group_name_H-M   'P 1'
#
loop_
_entity.id
_entity.type
_entity.pdbx_description
1 polymer ?
#
loop_
_entity_poly.entity_id
_entity_poly.type
_entity_poly.pdbx_seq_one_letter_code
_entity_poly.pdbx_strand_id
1 'polypeptide(L)'
;SHTSAAKDKFIKAYMDRARIAEIMAVFLEAGVDAVMGPLTPLMGEAARDAEDRVGRKMHLIVTPHFNILPGGPPEMEPGPVLDRCKEMGATFCFPHSSMVDALVDRLNRTIRQYDTYAKMIRERGMIPGLSTHLPDSVVIADESGADVESYIQLFNAAGFLMPIEVDWAMRIIQKAAKP
;
A
#
# COMPACT_ATOMS: atom_id res chain seq x y z
N SER A 1 0.65 -19.75 -11.43
CA SER A 1 1.63 -20.02 -10.36
C SER A 1 1.24 -21.31 -9.68
N HIS A 2 2.10 -22.33 -9.75
CA HIS A 2 1.87 -23.60 -9.06
C HIS A 2 2.19 -23.41 -7.56
N THR A 3 1.21 -23.03 -6.77
CA THR A 3 1.31 -23.14 -5.33
C THR A 3 1.20 -24.63 -4.97
N SER A 4 2.12 -25.14 -4.13
CA SER A 4 2.02 -26.53 -3.68
C SER A 4 0.76 -26.71 -2.81
N ALA A 5 0.13 -27.88 -2.83
CA ALA A 5 -1.04 -28.19 -1.99
C ALA A 5 -0.78 -27.90 -0.49
N ALA A 6 0.47 -28.06 -0.04
CA ALA A 6 0.89 -27.70 1.31
C ALA A 6 0.82 -26.19 1.57
N LYS A 7 1.24 -25.37 0.62
CA LYS A 7 1.14 -23.90 0.69
C LYS A 7 -0.31 -23.44 0.71
N ASP A 8 -1.16 -24.02 -0.13
CA ASP A 8 -2.60 -23.70 -0.16
C ASP A 8 -3.29 -24.07 1.16
N LYS A 9 -2.96 -25.23 1.72
CA LYS A 9 -3.46 -25.66 3.02
C LYS A 9 -3.01 -24.71 4.14
N PHE A 10 -1.74 -24.28 4.12
CA PHE A 10 -1.18 -23.34 5.07
C PHE A 10 -1.91 -21.99 4.98
N ILE A 11 -2.02 -21.41 3.77
CA ILE A 11 -2.70 -20.14 3.55
C ILE A 11 -4.15 -20.22 4.08
N LYS A 12 -4.91 -21.25 3.71
CA LYS A 12 -6.29 -21.42 4.16
C LYS A 12 -6.41 -21.54 5.68
N ALA A 13 -5.45 -22.14 6.35
CA ALA A 13 -5.44 -22.28 7.81
C ALA A 13 -5.21 -20.94 8.53
N TYR A 14 -4.58 -19.97 7.87
CA TYR A 14 -4.29 -18.64 8.44
C TYR A 14 -5.19 -17.52 7.90
N MET A 15 -5.98 -17.77 6.86
CA MET A 15 -6.98 -16.84 6.33
C MET A 15 -8.30 -16.91 7.12
N ASP A 16 -8.16 -16.80 8.42
CA ASP A 16 -9.26 -16.81 9.38
C ASP A 16 -9.20 -15.53 10.22
N ARG A 17 -10.34 -14.88 10.43
CA ARG A 17 -10.44 -13.59 11.13
C ARG A 17 -9.83 -13.65 12.52
N ALA A 18 -10.20 -14.66 13.31
CA ALA A 18 -9.74 -14.78 14.69
C ALA A 18 -8.21 -15.00 14.74
N ARG A 19 -7.69 -15.80 13.83
CA ARG A 19 -6.26 -16.05 13.75
C ARG A 19 -5.47 -14.82 13.31
N ILE A 20 -5.97 -14.07 12.32
CA ILE A 20 -5.32 -12.82 11.89
C ILE A 20 -5.35 -11.80 13.02
N ALA A 21 -6.50 -11.67 13.72
CA ALA A 21 -6.62 -10.77 14.87
C ALA A 21 -5.67 -11.13 16.02
N GLU A 22 -5.49 -12.43 16.30
CA GLU A 22 -4.52 -12.92 17.28
C GLU A 22 -3.09 -12.52 16.92
N ILE A 23 -2.70 -12.70 15.65
CA ILE A 23 -1.37 -12.29 15.16
C ILE A 23 -1.19 -10.78 15.27
N MET A 24 -2.19 -9.99 14.84
CA MET A 24 -2.15 -8.53 14.94
C MET A 24 -2.06 -8.06 16.40
N ALA A 25 -2.76 -8.72 17.32
CA ALA A 25 -2.69 -8.40 18.76
C ALA A 25 -1.26 -8.59 19.31
N VAL A 26 -0.59 -9.69 18.96
CA VAL A 26 0.81 -9.93 19.35
C VAL A 26 1.72 -8.81 18.83
N PHE A 27 1.54 -8.37 17.59
CA PHE A 27 2.31 -7.24 17.04
C PHE A 27 2.02 -5.93 17.78
N LEU A 28 0.74 -5.64 18.07
CA LEU A 28 0.36 -4.45 18.83
C LEU A 28 0.97 -4.45 20.24
N GLU A 29 0.95 -5.59 20.94
CA GLU A 29 1.59 -5.76 22.24
C GLU A 29 3.11 -5.53 22.18
N ALA A 30 3.74 -5.94 21.09
CA ALA A 30 5.16 -5.73 20.83
C ALA A 30 5.50 -4.30 20.34
N GLY A 31 4.52 -3.42 20.15
CA GLY A 31 4.75 -2.04 19.71
C GLY A 31 4.74 -1.85 18.19
N VAL A 32 4.36 -2.85 17.41
CA VAL A 32 4.15 -2.73 15.96
C VAL A 32 2.68 -2.42 15.72
N ASP A 33 2.40 -1.21 15.27
CA ASP A 33 1.04 -0.66 15.18
C ASP A 33 0.57 -0.39 13.73
N ALA A 34 1.31 -0.87 12.74
CA ALA A 34 0.93 -0.77 11.33
C ALA A 34 1.05 -2.11 10.62
N VAL A 35 0.10 -2.40 9.74
CA VAL A 35 0.12 -3.60 8.90
C VAL A 35 -0.31 -3.26 7.47
N MET A 36 0.42 -3.78 6.49
CA MET A 36 0.02 -3.74 5.09
C MET A 36 -0.64 -5.07 4.72
N GLY A 37 -1.78 -5.00 4.07
CA GLY A 37 -2.52 -6.20 3.69
C GLY A 37 -3.44 -5.99 2.49
N PRO A 38 -4.04 -7.09 1.98
CA PRO A 38 -4.97 -7.03 0.88
C PRO A 38 -6.23 -6.24 1.25
N LEU A 39 -6.82 -5.58 0.26
CA LEU A 39 -8.09 -4.86 0.41
C LEU A 39 -9.24 -5.86 0.54
N THR A 40 -9.45 -6.39 1.75
CA THR A 40 -10.53 -7.32 2.07
C THR A 40 -11.21 -6.93 3.39
N PRO A 41 -12.54 -7.11 3.53
CA PRO A 41 -13.24 -6.88 4.79
C PRO A 41 -12.62 -7.65 5.96
N LEU A 42 -12.13 -8.86 5.70
CA LEU A 42 -11.47 -9.71 6.66
C LEU A 42 -10.32 -9.00 7.40
N MET A 43 -9.48 -8.25 6.67
CA MET A 43 -8.35 -7.52 7.26
C MET A 43 -8.82 -6.39 8.18
N GLY A 44 -9.82 -5.62 7.74
CA GLY A 44 -10.37 -4.54 8.55
C GLY A 44 -11.08 -5.04 9.81
N GLU A 45 -11.80 -6.14 9.71
CA GLU A 45 -12.46 -6.76 10.86
C GLU A 45 -11.47 -7.35 11.86
N ALA A 46 -10.45 -8.06 11.36
CA ALA A 46 -9.39 -8.62 12.22
C ALA A 46 -8.58 -7.53 12.92
N ALA A 47 -8.33 -6.41 12.25
CA ALA A 47 -7.65 -5.27 12.87
C ALA A 47 -8.49 -4.68 14.03
N ARG A 48 -9.80 -4.49 13.83
CA ARG A 48 -10.69 -4.03 14.91
C ARG A 48 -10.72 -5.00 16.11
N ASP A 49 -10.80 -6.30 15.85
CA ASP A 49 -10.76 -7.30 16.92
C ASP A 49 -9.45 -7.24 17.73
N ALA A 50 -8.33 -7.01 17.04
CA ALA A 50 -7.03 -6.85 17.70
C ALA A 50 -6.94 -5.55 18.50
N GLU A 51 -7.47 -4.44 17.97
CA GLU A 51 -7.57 -3.14 18.66
C GLU A 51 -8.39 -3.26 19.94
N ASP A 52 -9.57 -3.88 19.86
CA ASP A 52 -10.46 -4.09 21.00
C ASP A 52 -9.79 -4.95 22.10
N ARG A 53 -8.99 -5.93 21.69
CA ARG A 53 -8.29 -6.83 22.60
C ARG A 53 -7.12 -6.17 23.33
N VAL A 54 -6.36 -5.32 22.63
CA VAL A 54 -5.12 -4.73 23.16
C VAL A 54 -5.31 -3.29 23.65
N GLY A 55 -6.37 -2.62 23.22
CA GLY A 55 -6.62 -1.21 23.55
C GLY A 55 -5.72 -0.23 22.81
N ARG A 56 -5.14 -0.64 21.66
CA ARG A 56 -4.26 0.17 20.82
C ARG A 56 -4.73 0.13 19.37
N LYS A 57 -4.49 1.23 18.64
CA LYS A 57 -4.83 1.34 17.20
C LYS A 57 -3.89 0.50 16.35
N MET A 58 -4.44 -0.24 15.37
CA MET A 58 -3.73 -0.87 14.27
C MET A 58 -3.96 -0.07 12.99
N HIS A 59 -2.93 0.55 12.47
CA HIS A 59 -2.99 1.31 11.23
C HIS A 59 -2.96 0.39 10.02
N LEU A 60 -4.01 0.40 9.22
CA LEU A 60 -4.06 -0.36 7.98
C LEU A 60 -3.48 0.43 6.82
N ILE A 61 -2.49 -0.14 6.16
CA ILE A 61 -1.89 0.35 4.92
C ILE A 61 -2.47 -0.49 3.79
N VAL A 62 -3.16 0.12 2.85
CA VAL A 62 -3.76 -0.57 1.70
C VAL A 62 -3.14 -0.09 0.39
N THR A 63 -3.00 -1.02 -0.56
CA THR A 63 -2.50 -0.72 -1.90
C THR A 63 -3.58 -1.04 -2.94
N PRO A 64 -4.60 -0.17 -3.08
CA PRO A 64 -5.71 -0.43 -3.99
C PRO A 64 -5.28 -0.37 -5.44
N HIS A 65 -5.98 -1.17 -6.26
CA HIS A 65 -5.91 -1.13 -7.71
C HIS A 65 -7.21 -0.58 -8.27
N PHE A 66 -7.13 0.39 -9.19
CA PHE A 66 -8.28 0.99 -9.85
C PHE A 66 -7.94 1.41 -11.29
N ASN A 67 -8.96 1.77 -12.07
CA ASN A 67 -8.78 2.19 -13.45
C ASN A 67 -8.00 3.52 -13.53
N ILE A 68 -6.91 3.53 -14.31
CA ILE A 68 -6.15 4.75 -14.64
C ILE A 68 -6.45 5.28 -16.04
N LEU A 69 -7.22 4.52 -16.82
CA LEU A 69 -7.68 4.88 -18.16
C LEU A 69 -9.21 4.82 -18.20
N PRO A 70 -9.87 5.68 -19.00
CA PRO A 70 -11.32 5.62 -19.20
C PRO A 70 -11.77 4.28 -19.78
N GLY A 71 -13.00 3.85 -19.43
CA GLY A 71 -13.67 2.70 -20.06
C GLY A 71 -13.46 1.36 -19.34
N GLY A 72 -12.88 1.36 -18.16
CA GLY A 72 -12.83 0.17 -17.30
C GLY A 72 -14.15 -0.09 -16.55
N PRO A 73 -14.24 -1.20 -15.77
CA PRO A 73 -15.39 -1.51 -14.95
C PRO A 73 -15.73 -0.39 -13.96
N PRO A 74 -17.01 0.03 -13.82
CA PRO A 74 -17.38 1.12 -12.90
C PRO A 74 -16.98 0.89 -11.45
N GLU A 75 -17.02 -0.35 -10.98
CA GLU A 75 -16.60 -0.74 -9.62
C GLU A 75 -15.10 -0.60 -9.40
N MET A 76 -14.32 -0.46 -10.48
CA MET A 76 -12.87 -0.23 -10.45
C MET A 76 -12.50 1.24 -10.66
N GLU A 77 -13.47 2.14 -10.77
CA GLU A 77 -13.19 3.57 -10.77
C GLU A 77 -12.58 4.00 -9.43
N PRO A 78 -11.73 5.05 -9.40
CA PRO A 78 -11.04 5.47 -8.19
C PRO A 78 -11.99 5.73 -7.01
N GLY A 79 -13.11 6.42 -7.23
CA GLY A 79 -14.09 6.74 -6.20
C GLY A 79 -14.58 5.51 -5.43
N PRO A 80 -15.30 4.56 -6.09
CA PRO A 80 -15.79 3.34 -5.46
C PRO A 80 -14.70 2.50 -4.80
N VAL A 81 -13.50 2.44 -5.37
CA VAL A 81 -12.38 1.68 -4.76
C VAL A 81 -11.91 2.36 -3.48
N LEU A 82 -11.74 3.67 -3.50
CA LEU A 82 -11.30 4.43 -2.32
C LEU A 82 -12.37 4.46 -1.22
N ASP A 83 -13.65 4.43 -1.57
CA ASP A 83 -14.75 4.27 -0.60
C ASP A 83 -14.63 2.93 0.14
N ARG A 84 -14.40 1.83 -0.57
CA ARG A 84 -14.14 0.52 0.06
C ARG A 84 -12.90 0.52 0.96
N CYS A 85 -11.82 1.23 0.58
CA CYS A 85 -10.65 1.38 1.45
C CYS A 85 -11.04 2.06 2.78
N LYS A 86 -11.83 3.13 2.71
CA LYS A 86 -12.32 3.84 3.89
C LYS A 86 -13.22 2.98 4.75
N GLU A 87 -14.19 2.29 4.17
CA GLU A 87 -15.11 1.38 4.86
C GLU A 87 -14.38 0.26 5.60
N MET A 88 -13.29 -0.23 5.04
CA MET A 88 -12.42 -1.22 5.68
C MET A 88 -11.64 -0.66 6.86
N GLY A 89 -11.55 0.66 7.02
CA GLY A 89 -10.82 1.33 8.10
C GLY A 89 -9.36 1.61 7.76
N ALA A 90 -9.02 1.71 6.47
CA ALA A 90 -7.66 2.07 6.06
C ALA A 90 -7.23 3.43 6.63
N THR A 91 -6.05 3.48 7.21
CA THR A 91 -5.38 4.71 7.64
C THR A 91 -4.56 5.29 6.50
N PHE A 92 -3.77 4.43 5.83
CA PHE A 92 -2.92 4.80 4.72
C PHE A 92 -3.42 4.15 3.43
N CYS A 93 -3.44 4.91 2.35
CA CYS A 93 -3.87 4.44 1.05
C CYS A 93 -2.82 4.80 0.00
N PHE A 94 -2.11 3.80 -0.49
CA PHE A 94 -1.02 3.94 -1.45
C PHE A 94 -1.43 3.24 -2.75
N PRO A 95 -1.85 3.97 -3.79
CA PRO A 95 -2.19 3.36 -5.08
C PRO A 95 -1.13 2.35 -5.53
N HIS A 96 -1.57 1.19 -6.01
CA HIS A 96 -0.70 0.04 -6.29
C HIS A 96 0.40 0.37 -7.31
N SER A 97 1.59 -0.19 -7.13
CA SER A 97 2.77 0.06 -7.96
C SER A 97 2.52 -0.10 -9.45
N SER A 98 1.76 -1.12 -9.88
CA SER A 98 1.45 -1.32 -11.31
C SER A 98 0.70 -0.15 -11.96
N MET A 99 0.00 0.67 -11.16
CA MET A 99 -0.65 1.89 -11.62
C MET A 99 0.29 3.08 -11.55
N VAL A 100 0.92 3.28 -10.39
CA VAL A 100 1.86 4.40 -10.16
C VAL A 100 3.00 4.35 -11.18
N ASP A 101 3.63 3.19 -11.35
CA ASP A 101 4.74 3.01 -12.28
C ASP A 101 4.34 3.30 -13.74
N ALA A 102 3.08 3.02 -14.12
CA ALA A 102 2.55 3.35 -15.44
C ALA A 102 2.24 4.85 -15.63
N LEU A 103 2.08 5.61 -14.54
CA LEU A 103 1.79 7.04 -14.56
C LEU A 103 3.03 7.91 -14.49
N VAL A 104 4.20 7.34 -14.23
CA VAL A 104 5.47 8.09 -14.18
C VAL A 104 5.79 8.71 -15.53
N ASP A 105 5.89 10.03 -15.56
CA ASP A 105 6.33 10.80 -16.71
C ASP A 105 7.74 11.34 -16.47
N ARG A 106 8.72 10.59 -16.97
CA ARG A 106 10.15 10.92 -16.80
C ARG A 106 10.57 12.18 -17.54
N LEU A 107 9.88 12.50 -18.64
CA LEU A 107 10.18 13.69 -19.43
C LEU A 107 9.79 14.97 -18.69
N ASN A 108 8.59 15.00 -18.15
CA ASN A 108 8.04 16.15 -17.41
C ASN A 108 8.35 16.07 -15.90
N ARG A 109 9.01 15.03 -15.42
CA ARG A 109 9.36 14.82 -14.01
C ARG A 109 8.12 14.88 -13.10
N THR A 110 7.05 14.18 -13.48
CA THR A 110 5.79 14.14 -12.74
C THR A 110 5.20 12.73 -12.69
N ILE A 111 4.24 12.50 -11.79
CA ILE A 111 3.41 11.31 -11.78
C ILE A 111 2.01 11.76 -12.19
N ARG A 112 1.61 11.43 -13.41
CA ARG A 112 0.36 11.90 -14.00
C ARG A 112 -0.84 11.55 -13.11
N GLN A 113 -1.76 12.51 -12.95
CA GLN A 113 -3.02 12.36 -12.18
C GLN A 113 -2.84 12.04 -10.68
N TYR A 114 -1.61 11.91 -10.18
CA TYR A 114 -1.39 11.49 -8.79
C TYR A 114 -2.01 12.46 -7.79
N ASP A 115 -1.89 13.78 -8.01
CA ASP A 115 -2.47 14.80 -7.13
C ASP A 115 -4.00 14.68 -7.03
N THR A 116 -4.66 14.28 -8.14
CA THR A 116 -6.10 13.98 -8.12
C THR A 116 -6.41 12.81 -7.20
N TYR A 117 -5.64 11.72 -7.29
CA TYR A 117 -5.83 10.56 -6.43
C TYR A 117 -5.51 10.87 -4.97
N ALA A 118 -4.43 11.59 -4.70
CA ALA A 118 -4.06 12.03 -3.36
C ALA A 118 -5.16 12.87 -2.71
N LYS A 119 -5.73 13.84 -3.45
CA LYS A 119 -6.88 14.62 -3.01
C LYS A 119 -8.08 13.75 -2.68
N MET A 120 -8.45 12.81 -3.55
CA MET A 120 -9.57 11.88 -3.31
C MET A 120 -9.35 11.00 -2.07
N ILE A 121 -8.10 10.60 -1.79
CA ILE A 121 -7.70 9.85 -0.61
C ILE A 121 -7.87 10.72 0.64
N ARG A 122 -7.37 11.96 0.63
CA ARG A 122 -7.49 12.90 1.75
C ARG A 122 -8.94 13.28 2.06
N GLU A 123 -9.76 13.49 1.05
CA GLU A 123 -11.20 13.79 1.21
C GLU A 123 -11.95 12.67 1.97
N ARG A 124 -11.43 11.46 1.94
CA ARG A 124 -11.93 10.30 2.70
C ARG A 124 -11.29 10.13 4.08
N GLY A 125 -10.41 11.07 4.48
CA GLY A 125 -9.70 11.04 5.76
C GLY A 125 -8.62 9.98 5.84
N MET A 126 -8.11 9.50 4.71
CA MET A 126 -6.94 8.62 4.62
C MET A 126 -5.68 9.41 4.27
N ILE A 127 -4.54 8.81 4.52
CA ILE A 127 -3.22 9.41 4.27
C ILE A 127 -2.68 8.85 2.95
N PRO A 128 -2.41 9.71 1.93
CA PRO A 128 -1.85 9.24 0.67
C PRO A 128 -0.38 8.89 0.78
N GLY A 129 0.05 7.93 0.01
CA GLY A 129 1.44 7.55 -0.16
C GLY A 129 1.65 6.90 -1.52
N LEU A 130 2.88 6.56 -1.83
CA LEU A 130 3.26 6.05 -3.13
C LEU A 130 3.83 4.63 -2.99
N SER A 131 3.23 3.68 -3.71
CA SER A 131 3.78 2.32 -3.85
C SER A 131 4.41 2.17 -5.22
N THR A 132 5.68 1.77 -5.28
CA THR A 132 6.42 1.68 -6.54
C THR A 132 7.48 0.59 -6.54
N HIS A 133 7.74 0.01 -7.72
CA HIS A 133 8.93 -0.80 -7.99
C HIS A 133 10.05 0.02 -8.63
N LEU A 134 9.75 1.23 -9.09
CA LEU A 134 10.67 2.12 -9.80
C LEU A 134 11.26 3.15 -8.83
N PRO A 135 12.52 3.03 -8.40
CA PRO A 135 13.11 3.99 -7.46
C PRO A 135 13.12 5.44 -7.95
N ASP A 136 13.16 5.67 -9.25
CA ASP A 136 13.05 7.01 -9.83
C ASP A 136 11.67 7.65 -9.60
N SER A 137 10.63 6.87 -9.32
CA SER A 137 9.32 7.39 -8.93
C SER A 137 9.38 8.15 -7.61
N VAL A 138 10.18 7.69 -6.64
CA VAL A 138 10.42 8.38 -5.37
C VAL A 138 11.10 9.73 -5.62
N VAL A 139 12.16 9.73 -6.44
CA VAL A 139 12.87 10.97 -6.80
C VAL A 139 11.94 11.96 -7.49
N ILE A 140 11.13 11.49 -8.45
CA ILE A 140 10.18 12.33 -9.19
C ILE A 140 9.09 12.88 -8.26
N ALA A 141 8.58 12.06 -7.33
CA ALA A 141 7.59 12.52 -6.36
C ALA A 141 8.14 13.62 -5.45
N ASP A 142 9.37 13.46 -4.95
CA ASP A 142 10.04 14.48 -4.13
C ASP A 142 10.28 15.78 -4.91
N GLU A 143 10.79 15.68 -6.15
CA GLU A 143 11.09 16.85 -6.99
C GLU A 143 9.84 17.59 -7.47
N SER A 144 8.76 16.87 -7.79
CA SER A 144 7.49 17.47 -8.22
C SER A 144 6.65 18.02 -7.07
N GLY A 145 7.01 17.70 -5.83
CA GLY A 145 6.21 18.06 -4.66
C GLY A 145 4.88 17.31 -4.60
N ALA A 146 4.83 16.06 -5.09
CA ALA A 146 3.63 15.23 -5.05
C ALA A 146 3.11 15.09 -3.61
N ASP A 147 1.79 15.09 -3.45
CA ASP A 147 1.12 14.99 -2.15
C ASP A 147 1.19 13.57 -1.58
N VAL A 148 2.36 13.18 -1.10
CA VAL A 148 2.65 11.91 -0.45
C VAL A 148 3.19 12.11 0.97
N GLU A 149 2.86 11.20 1.88
CA GLU A 149 3.39 11.21 3.25
C GLU A 149 4.43 10.11 3.48
N SER A 150 4.46 9.07 2.65
CA SER A 150 5.37 7.95 2.78
C SER A 150 5.49 7.18 1.48
N TYR A 151 6.51 6.32 1.38
CA TYR A 151 6.79 5.47 0.25
C TYR A 151 6.79 3.99 0.62
N ILE A 152 6.25 3.16 -0.27
CA ILE A 152 6.54 1.72 -0.33
C ILE A 152 7.45 1.51 -1.53
N GLN A 153 8.75 1.36 -1.27
CA GLN A 153 9.76 1.10 -2.29
C GLN A 153 10.27 -0.33 -2.17
N LEU A 154 10.23 -1.07 -3.28
CA LEU A 154 10.79 -2.41 -3.33
C LEU A 154 12.30 -2.37 -3.10
N PHE A 155 12.74 -3.07 -2.06
CA PHE A 155 14.15 -3.20 -1.71
C PHE A 155 14.43 -4.56 -1.08
N ASN A 156 15.44 -5.27 -1.58
CA ASN A 156 15.92 -6.50 -0.97
C ASN A 156 17.37 -6.79 -1.38
N ALA A 157 18.09 -7.56 -0.56
CA ALA A 157 19.51 -7.85 -0.75
C ALA A 157 19.82 -8.67 -2.02
N ALA A 158 18.83 -9.42 -2.53
CA ALA A 158 18.99 -10.22 -3.75
C ALA A 158 18.72 -9.45 -5.05
N GLY A 159 18.24 -8.20 -4.95
CA GLY A 159 17.80 -7.42 -6.12
C GLY A 159 16.55 -8.00 -6.82
N PHE A 160 15.81 -8.90 -6.14
CA PHE A 160 14.66 -9.57 -6.73
C PHE A 160 13.56 -8.55 -7.09
N LEU A 161 13.11 -8.55 -8.33
CA LEU A 161 12.15 -7.60 -8.91
C LEU A 161 12.58 -6.12 -8.84
N MET A 162 13.84 -5.83 -8.53
CA MET A 162 14.37 -4.48 -8.54
C MET A 162 14.88 -4.16 -9.95
N PRO A 163 14.48 -3.03 -10.57
CA PRO A 163 14.91 -2.65 -11.93
C PRO A 163 16.28 -2.00 -11.96
N ILE A 164 16.89 -1.74 -10.82
CA ILE A 164 18.23 -1.15 -10.66
C ILE A 164 19.02 -1.92 -9.60
N GLU A 165 20.34 -1.68 -9.56
CA GLU A 165 21.22 -2.28 -8.57
C GLU A 165 20.81 -1.87 -7.12
N VAL A 166 21.04 -2.80 -6.19
CA VAL A 166 20.69 -2.63 -4.76
C VAL A 166 21.27 -1.35 -4.17
N ASP A 167 22.52 -1.01 -4.49
CA ASP A 167 23.20 0.19 -3.97
C ASP A 167 22.55 1.49 -4.46
N TRP A 168 22.03 1.51 -5.69
CA TRP A 168 21.31 2.66 -6.20
C TRP A 168 19.96 2.84 -5.52
N ALA A 169 19.20 1.76 -5.35
CA ALA A 169 17.94 1.79 -4.63
C ALA A 169 18.14 2.26 -3.17
N MET A 170 19.18 1.75 -2.51
CA MET A 170 19.53 2.16 -1.15
C MET A 170 19.81 3.67 -1.05
N ARG A 171 20.59 4.23 -1.99
CA ARG A 171 20.89 5.67 -2.01
C ARG A 171 19.65 6.53 -2.22
N ILE A 172 18.70 6.08 -3.05
CA ILE A 172 17.43 6.78 -3.27
C ILE A 172 16.61 6.76 -1.98
N ILE A 173 16.45 5.59 -1.34
CA ILE A 173 15.72 5.45 -0.07
C ILE A 173 16.34 6.35 1.01
N GLN A 174 17.67 6.38 1.13
CA GLN A 174 18.36 7.22 2.12
C GLN A 174 18.19 8.74 1.88
N LYS A 175 17.88 9.14 0.64
CA LYS A 175 17.70 10.55 0.27
C LYS A 175 16.25 10.95 0.10
N ALA A 176 15.31 10.02 0.22
CA ALA A 176 13.88 10.31 0.12
C ALA A 176 13.48 11.38 1.14
N ALA A 177 12.67 12.35 0.71
CA ALA A 177 12.20 13.44 1.55
C ALA A 177 11.16 12.99 2.59
N LYS A 178 10.53 11.84 2.37
CA LYS A 178 9.52 11.24 3.25
C LYS A 178 9.94 9.83 3.65
N PRO A 179 9.46 9.34 4.81
CA PRO A 179 9.75 7.97 5.25
C PRO A 179 9.19 6.91 4.31
#